data_188de737d73b66445f046027d1dc562b
#
_entry.id   188de737d73b66445f046027d1dc562b
#
_cell.length_a   1.000
_cell.length_b   1.000
_cell.length_c   1.000
_cell.angle_alpha   90.00
_cell.angle_beta   90.00
_cell.angle_gamma   90.00
#
_symmetry.space_group_name_H-M   'P 1'
#
loop_
_entity.id
_entity.type
_entity.pdbx_description
1 polymer ?
#
loop_
_entity_poly.entity_id
_entity_poly.type
_entity_poly.pdbx_seq_one_letter_code
_entity_poly.pdbx_strand_id
1 'polypeptide(L)'
;MKTYEQFYINGEWVDPAEGINSFDVLNPANEEVIGSIAMGSAADVDKAVEAASKAFNSFSQTSVEERLAILGKIVEVYQSRYDEIAE
;
A
#
# COMPACT_ATOMS: atom_id res chain seq x y z
N MET A 1 3.35 -16.77 9.74
CA MET A 1 2.70 -16.43 8.48
C MET A 1 2.05 -15.05 8.59
N LYS A 2 2.26 -14.19 7.62
CA LYS A 2 1.71 -12.83 7.64
C LYS A 2 0.41 -12.77 6.83
N THR A 3 -0.58 -12.05 7.37
CA THR A 3 -1.89 -11.91 6.74
C THR A 3 -2.22 -10.42 6.59
N TYR A 4 -2.47 -10.00 5.36
CA TYR A 4 -2.79 -8.60 5.04
C TYR A 4 -4.14 -8.57 4.34
N GLU A 5 -5.17 -8.17 5.06
CA GLU A 5 -6.56 -8.21 4.59
C GLU A 5 -7.18 -6.84 4.37
N GLN A 6 -6.39 -5.78 4.51
CA GLN A 6 -6.85 -4.41 4.31
C GLN A 6 -6.05 -3.73 3.21
N PHE A 7 -6.66 -2.71 2.62
CA PHE A 7 -6.01 -1.85 1.63
C PHE A 7 -5.73 -0.48 2.24
N TYR A 8 -4.63 0.14 1.82
CA TYR A 8 -4.29 1.49 2.24
C TYR A 8 -4.78 2.46 1.16
N ILE A 9 -5.90 3.12 1.43
CA ILE A 9 -6.54 4.03 0.47
C ILE A 9 -6.87 5.34 1.19
N ASN A 10 -6.53 6.45 0.56
CA ASN A 10 -6.84 7.79 1.07
C ASN A 10 -6.27 8.04 2.48
N GLY A 11 -5.06 7.54 2.74
CA GLY A 11 -4.38 7.72 4.02
C GLY A 11 -4.88 6.84 5.15
N GLU A 12 -5.72 5.85 4.86
CA GLU A 12 -6.33 4.98 5.87
C GLU A 12 -6.28 3.52 5.45
N TRP A 13 -6.22 2.62 6.44
CA TRP A 13 -6.40 1.21 6.22
C TRP A 13 -7.90 0.90 6.16
N VAL A 14 -8.36 0.32 5.07
CA VAL A 14 -9.78 0.06 4.84
C VAL A 14 -10.02 -1.40 4.50
N ASP A 15 -11.18 -1.91 4.91
CA ASP A 15 -11.60 -3.25 4.56
C ASP A 15 -12.03 -3.32 3.09
N PRO A 16 -11.89 -4.50 2.45
CA PRO A 16 -12.42 -4.70 1.11
C PRO A 16 -13.92 -4.40 1.02
N ALA A 17 -14.35 -3.72 -0.06
CA ALA A 17 -15.73 -3.27 -0.21
C ALA A 17 -16.73 -4.41 -0.28
N GLU A 18 -16.34 -5.54 -0.85
CA GLU A 18 -17.21 -6.71 -1.05
C GLU A 18 -16.86 -7.90 -0.15
N GLY A 19 -16.19 -7.62 0.97
CA GLY A 19 -15.74 -8.65 1.90
C GLY A 19 -14.37 -9.20 1.53
N ILE A 20 -13.84 -10.03 2.41
CA ILE A 20 -12.48 -10.56 2.28
C ILE A 20 -12.47 -11.73 1.29
N ASN A 21 -11.64 -11.62 0.27
CA ASN A 21 -11.34 -12.69 -0.66
C ASN A 21 -9.82 -12.88 -0.63
N SER A 22 -9.36 -13.87 0.14
CA SER A 22 -7.94 -14.09 0.39
C SER A 22 -7.25 -14.83 -0.74
N PHE A 23 -5.99 -14.49 -0.94
CA PHE A 23 -5.11 -15.17 -1.89
C PHE A 23 -3.81 -15.53 -1.18
N ASP A 24 -3.41 -16.80 -1.29
CA ASP A 24 -2.18 -17.29 -0.68
C ASP A 24 -0.96 -16.80 -1.44
N VAL A 25 0.06 -16.38 -0.68
CA VAL A 25 1.36 -15.98 -1.23
C VAL A 25 2.34 -17.13 -1.01
N LEU A 26 2.94 -17.61 -2.09
CA LEU A 26 3.85 -18.75 -2.05
C LEU A 26 5.29 -18.32 -2.06
N ASN A 27 6.12 -19.04 -1.31
CA ASN A 27 7.57 -18.90 -1.40
C ASN A 27 8.03 -19.68 -2.63
N PRO A 28 8.61 -19.01 -3.64
CA PRO A 28 9.01 -19.69 -4.87
C PRO A 28 10.16 -20.70 -4.69
N ALA A 29 10.89 -20.61 -3.59
CA ALA A 29 12.00 -21.53 -3.32
C ALA A 29 11.52 -22.92 -2.91
N ASN A 30 10.42 -23.02 -2.17
CA ASN A 30 9.90 -24.30 -1.65
C ASN A 30 8.41 -24.51 -1.88
N GLU A 31 7.75 -23.55 -2.53
CA GLU A 31 6.32 -23.59 -2.84
C GLU A 31 5.40 -23.67 -1.60
N GLU A 32 5.90 -23.29 -0.44
CA GLU A 32 5.10 -23.23 0.78
C GLU A 32 4.41 -21.88 0.92
N VAL A 33 3.22 -21.89 1.51
CA VAL A 33 2.46 -20.66 1.80
C VAL A 33 3.18 -19.89 2.91
N ILE A 34 3.53 -18.63 2.63
CA ILE A 34 4.22 -17.76 3.59
C ILE A 34 3.35 -16.60 4.07
N GLY A 35 2.19 -16.44 3.51
CA GLY A 35 1.26 -15.39 3.90
C GLY A 35 0.00 -15.42 3.07
N SER A 36 -0.90 -14.49 3.36
CA SER A 36 -2.09 -14.28 2.55
C SER A 36 -2.40 -12.80 2.45
N ILE A 37 -3.04 -12.43 1.36
CA ILE A 37 -3.49 -11.06 1.08
C ILE A 37 -4.96 -11.07 0.69
N ALA A 38 -5.63 -9.94 0.87
CA ALA A 38 -6.96 -9.75 0.30
C ALA A 38 -6.83 -9.35 -1.16
N MET A 39 -7.73 -9.87 -1.99
CA MET A 39 -7.83 -9.46 -3.39
C MET A 39 -8.84 -8.33 -3.52
N GLY A 40 -8.53 -7.34 -4.34
CA GLY A 40 -9.40 -6.21 -4.58
C GLY A 40 -10.51 -6.54 -5.58
N SER A 41 -11.67 -5.91 -5.38
CA SER A 41 -12.77 -5.93 -6.34
C SER A 41 -12.74 -4.68 -7.21
N ALA A 42 -13.62 -4.62 -8.21
CA ALA A 42 -13.78 -3.39 -9.02
C ALA A 42 -14.16 -2.18 -8.13
N ALA A 43 -14.97 -2.40 -7.11
CA ALA A 43 -15.35 -1.33 -6.17
C ALA A 43 -14.15 -0.79 -5.40
N ASP A 44 -13.21 -1.66 -5.01
CA ASP A 44 -11.98 -1.23 -4.33
C ASP A 44 -11.09 -0.40 -5.26
N VAL A 45 -10.97 -0.81 -6.51
CA VAL A 45 -10.22 -0.05 -7.53
C VAL A 45 -10.84 1.31 -7.75
N ASP A 46 -12.17 1.37 -7.85
CA ASP A 46 -12.89 2.64 -8.03
C ASP A 46 -12.62 3.61 -6.87
N LYS A 47 -12.62 3.12 -5.65
CA LYS A 47 -12.30 3.93 -4.47
C LYS A 47 -10.87 4.44 -4.49
N ALA A 48 -9.93 3.59 -4.87
CA ALA A 48 -8.53 3.96 -4.94
C ALA A 48 -8.29 5.02 -6.03
N VAL A 49 -8.88 4.84 -7.20
CA VAL A 49 -8.78 5.79 -8.30
C VAL A 49 -9.41 7.13 -7.94
N GLU A 50 -10.58 7.11 -7.32
CA GLU A 50 -11.24 8.35 -6.86
C GLU A 50 -10.37 9.11 -5.86
N ALA A 51 -9.78 8.42 -4.89
CA ALA A 51 -8.90 9.04 -3.91
C ALA A 51 -7.65 9.63 -4.58
N ALA A 52 -7.04 8.89 -5.50
CA ALA A 52 -5.87 9.37 -6.24
C ALA A 52 -6.20 10.57 -7.12
N SER A 53 -7.33 10.55 -7.78
CA SER A 53 -7.80 11.66 -8.64
C SER A 53 -8.02 12.93 -7.83
N LYS A 54 -8.63 12.83 -6.65
CA LYS A 54 -8.83 13.97 -5.75
C LYS A 54 -7.50 14.52 -5.24
N ALA A 55 -6.58 13.63 -4.86
CA ALA A 55 -5.26 14.02 -4.37
C ALA A 55 -4.44 14.76 -5.42
N PHE A 56 -4.61 14.43 -6.69
CA PHE A 56 -3.92 15.08 -7.80
C PHE A 56 -4.13 16.58 -7.81
N ASN A 57 -5.33 17.06 -7.49
CA ASN A 57 -5.67 18.48 -7.54
C ASN A 57 -4.74 19.34 -6.68
N SER A 58 -4.39 18.87 -5.49
CA SER A 58 -3.47 19.59 -4.60
C SER A 58 -2.01 19.16 -4.82
N PHE A 59 -1.76 17.88 -4.99
CA PHE A 59 -0.39 17.38 -5.13
C PHE A 59 0.28 17.87 -6.40
N SER A 60 -0.46 18.02 -7.49
CA SER A 60 0.08 18.56 -8.75
C SER A 60 0.57 20.01 -8.63
N GLN A 61 0.16 20.73 -7.58
CA GLN A 61 0.54 22.11 -7.33
C GLN A 61 1.75 22.22 -6.37
N THR A 62 2.31 21.11 -5.92
CA THR A 62 3.44 21.13 -5.00
C THR A 62 4.70 21.64 -5.71
N SER A 63 5.56 22.32 -4.94
CA SER A 63 6.86 22.80 -5.44
C SER A 63 7.89 21.67 -5.46
N VAL A 64 9.02 21.92 -6.12
CA VAL A 64 10.16 20.99 -6.10
C VAL A 64 10.66 20.79 -4.68
N GLU A 65 10.75 21.88 -3.90
CA GLU A 65 11.18 21.82 -2.50
C GLU A 65 10.26 20.96 -1.64
N GLU A 66 8.95 21.08 -1.83
CA GLU A 66 7.97 20.25 -1.11
C GLU A 66 8.13 18.79 -1.44
N ARG A 67 8.32 18.44 -2.72
CA ARG A 67 8.53 17.06 -3.14
C ARG A 67 9.86 16.51 -2.65
N LEU A 68 10.91 17.33 -2.63
CA LEU A 68 12.20 16.93 -2.06
C LEU A 68 12.08 16.62 -0.56
N ALA A 69 11.31 17.43 0.16
CA ALA A 69 11.07 17.20 1.58
C ALA A 69 10.35 15.85 1.81
N ILE A 70 9.35 15.54 0.99
CA ILE A 70 8.62 14.26 1.07
C ILE A 70 9.57 13.08 0.80
N LEU A 71 10.37 13.16 -0.26
CA LEU A 71 11.33 12.10 -0.59
C LEU A 71 12.38 11.93 0.49
N GLY A 72 12.86 13.02 1.07
CA GLY A 72 13.79 12.97 2.19
C GLY A 72 13.19 12.27 3.41
N LYS A 73 11.92 12.53 3.69
CA LYS A 73 11.19 11.86 4.77
C LYS A 73 11.03 10.36 4.50
N ILE A 74 10.78 9.98 3.26
CA ILE A 74 10.70 8.56 2.88
C ILE A 74 12.03 7.85 3.14
N VAL A 75 13.14 8.48 2.76
CA VAL A 75 14.49 7.92 3.01
C VAL A 75 14.73 7.76 4.50
N GLU A 76 14.40 8.78 5.30
CA GLU A 76 14.57 8.76 6.75
C GLU A 76 13.79 7.61 7.40
N VAL A 77 12.52 7.47 7.03
CA VAL A 77 11.67 6.39 7.54
C VAL A 77 12.17 5.03 7.09
N TYR A 78 12.58 4.91 5.82
CA TYR A 78 13.17 3.67 5.31
C TYR A 78 14.38 3.24 6.12
N GLN A 79 15.28 4.18 6.43
CA GLN A 79 16.47 3.89 7.24
C GLN A 79 16.10 3.41 8.64
N SER A 80 15.06 3.99 9.24
CA SER A 80 14.60 3.58 10.57
C SER A 80 13.95 2.19 10.57
N ARG A 81 13.49 1.72 9.41
CA ARG A 81 12.81 0.43 9.24
C ARG A 81 13.63 -0.55 8.39
N TYR A 82 14.90 -0.27 8.22
CA TYR A 82 15.77 -1.03 7.32
C TYR A 82 15.79 -2.54 7.61
N ASP A 83 15.96 -2.90 8.88
CA ASP A 83 16.04 -4.32 9.27
C ASP A 83 14.71 -5.05 9.03
N GLU A 84 13.60 -4.38 9.31
CA GLU A 84 12.25 -4.91 9.08
C GLU A 84 12.00 -5.17 7.59
N ILE A 85 12.43 -4.24 6.73
CA ILE A 85 12.25 -4.35 5.28
C ILE A 85 13.16 -5.43 4.70
N ALA A 86 14.36 -5.58 5.23
CA ALA A 86 15.33 -6.58 4.77
C ALA A 86 14.90 -8.01 5.11
N GLU A 87 14.07 -8.18 6.09
CA GLU A 87 13.55 -9.48 6.50
C GLU A 87 12.61 -10.07 5.46
#